data_43e64e980babddf4eb6066e50c43ca85
#
_entry.id   43e64e980babddf4eb6066e50c43ca85
#
_cell.length_a   1.000
_cell.length_b   1.000
_cell.length_c   1.000
_cell.angle_alpha   90.00
_cell.angle_beta   90.00
_cell.angle_gamma   90.00
#
_symmetry.space_group_name_H-M   'P 1'
#
loop_
_entity.id
_entity.type
_entity.pdbx_description
1 polymer ?
#
loop_
_entity_poly.entity_id
_entity_poly.type
_entity_poly.pdbx_seq_one_letter_code
_entity_poly.pdbx_strand_id
1 'polypeptide(L)'
;MMKGIAWGSRHVYVVGGSLGDLCVMEDDLSRLGVIPSDRKKLENMGITTLEQLALQSVQTLGMGPSKGNMLIQRARNILANDNIKDIVISGDETIEITIHRTGRAITKSVLNALDVYNAGWGNAQLQSKGNVLILTRNGAAFDRVLDKAAAFQEIIEAKKIEEKQRRGITLPEKELIEFAKERGFSGFWENIFQEIHGNEIMKKVIAVSMFSTFAEPIHSLIIGEPGSSKTMAKEILLDQFTGLTTVGANTTRSGLVCNLGTGDLGALPHANKKVVLVDEFDKIPQEDIEYCYELLSNGKCTVHSAKLHQDIHSDFVMIAFANPKSKVFGSDSINDIGLSPLLLSRCALVVRVHNISSQDRLDLFKKKFYGEGDVHEKHEYYDQWVKLARAHIPKITASDESVNEYLVEMSDIVEKYYDTSLRRDLRMSDYIRRVPMAIARAGFSDVSDEIIKEASLIIKESILTWNVK
;
A
#
# COMPACT_ATOMS: atom_id res chain seq x y z
N MET A 1 23.76 27.58 -4.24
CA MET A 1 24.96 26.73 -4.28
C MET A 1 24.53 25.32 -3.88
N MET A 2 24.49 24.42 -4.83
CA MET A 2 24.19 23.01 -4.59
C MET A 2 25.45 22.31 -4.10
N LYS A 3 25.40 21.69 -2.92
CA LYS A 3 26.44 20.76 -2.48
C LYS A 3 25.88 19.35 -2.57
N GLY A 4 26.39 18.57 -3.50
CA GLY A 4 26.10 17.15 -3.59
C GLY A 4 27.02 16.38 -2.67
N ILE A 5 26.47 15.51 -1.82
CA ILE A 5 27.21 14.54 -1.04
C ILE A 5 26.93 13.17 -1.67
N ALA A 6 27.96 12.53 -2.20
CA ALA A 6 27.85 11.18 -2.75
C ALA A 6 27.96 10.16 -1.61
N TRP A 7 26.93 9.39 -1.38
CA TRP A 7 26.94 8.21 -0.53
C TRP A 7 26.44 7.01 -1.33
N GLY A 8 27.37 6.17 -1.74
CA GLY A 8 27.04 5.00 -2.56
C GLY A 8 26.49 5.39 -3.94
N SER A 9 25.92 4.50 -4.69
CA SER A 9 25.37 4.72 -6.05
C SER A 9 24.08 5.56 -6.12
N ARG A 10 23.79 6.42 -5.14
CA ARG A 10 22.61 7.30 -5.11
C ARG A 10 23.02 8.74 -5.06
N HIS A 11 22.53 9.54 -6.00
CA HIS A 11 22.68 10.99 -5.97
C HIS A 11 21.53 11.59 -5.15
N VAL A 12 21.87 12.17 -3.99
CA VAL A 12 20.94 12.93 -3.14
C VAL A 12 21.13 14.41 -3.44
N TYR A 13 20.09 15.08 -3.89
CA TYR A 13 20.08 16.53 -4.06
C TYR A 13 19.33 17.19 -2.91
N VAL A 14 20.01 18.10 -2.18
CA VAL A 14 19.39 18.93 -1.15
C VAL A 14 18.98 20.25 -1.78
N VAL A 15 17.68 20.50 -1.89
CA VAL A 15 17.13 21.81 -2.23
C VAL A 15 16.72 22.48 -0.92
N GLY A 16 17.35 23.61 -0.61
CA GLY A 16 17.36 24.32 0.65
C GLY A 16 15.99 24.47 1.34
N GLY A 17 15.92 23.91 2.52
CA GLY A 17 14.83 23.91 3.49
C GLY A 17 15.21 22.98 4.63
N SER A 18 14.71 23.18 5.81
CA SER A 18 15.10 22.51 7.07
C SER A 18 15.20 20.96 6.94
N LEU A 19 16.02 20.35 7.78
CA LEU A 19 16.41 18.92 7.83
C LEU A 19 15.25 17.87 7.87
N GLY A 20 14.00 18.27 7.65
CA GLY A 20 12.82 17.40 7.69
C GLY A 20 12.36 16.83 6.35
N ASP A 21 12.76 17.40 5.22
CA ASP A 21 12.28 17.01 3.87
C ASP A 21 13.37 16.29 3.05
N LEU A 22 13.76 15.10 3.47
CA LEU A 22 14.50 14.15 2.64
C LEU A 22 13.52 13.43 1.70
N CYS A 23 13.15 14.08 0.60
CA CYS A 23 12.46 13.43 -0.49
C CYS A 23 13.48 12.55 -1.24
N VAL A 24 13.50 11.25 -1.03
CA VAL A 24 14.22 10.30 -1.88
C VAL A 24 13.48 10.28 -3.22
N MET A 25 14.02 10.98 -4.23
CA MET A 25 13.50 10.83 -5.59
C MET A 25 13.76 9.40 -6.05
N GLU A 26 12.69 8.66 -6.35
CA GLU A 26 12.79 7.40 -7.06
C GLU A 26 13.60 7.60 -8.34
N ASP A 27 14.46 6.65 -8.64
CA ASP A 27 15.21 6.62 -9.89
C ASP A 27 14.23 6.59 -11.07
N ASP A 28 14.23 7.68 -11.80
CA ASP A 28 13.26 8.01 -12.85
C ASP A 28 13.17 6.90 -13.94
N LEU A 29 14.29 6.23 -14.24
CA LEU A 29 14.33 5.11 -15.20
C LEU A 29 13.71 3.80 -14.69
N SER A 30 13.53 3.63 -13.37
CA SER A 30 12.89 2.44 -12.81
C SER A 30 11.44 2.30 -13.28
N ARG A 31 10.78 3.41 -13.53
CA ARG A 31 9.39 3.51 -14.02
C ARG A 31 9.21 3.00 -15.46
N LEU A 32 10.29 2.84 -16.22
CA LEU A 32 10.24 2.29 -17.57
C LEU A 32 10.02 0.77 -17.60
N GLY A 33 10.26 0.06 -16.50
CA GLY A 33 10.23 -1.40 -16.45
C GLY A 33 11.21 -2.03 -17.44
N VAL A 34 12.41 -1.47 -17.57
CA VAL A 34 13.48 -2.00 -18.42
C VAL A 34 14.29 -3.06 -17.71
N ILE A 35 14.76 -4.05 -18.46
CA ILE A 35 15.69 -5.04 -17.92
C ILE A 35 17.04 -4.39 -17.57
N PRO A 36 17.76 -4.89 -16.55
CA PRO A 36 19.00 -4.27 -16.05
C PRO A 36 20.07 -4.06 -17.12
N SER A 37 20.18 -4.96 -18.10
CA SER A 37 21.14 -4.80 -19.20
C SER A 37 20.85 -3.59 -20.08
N ASP A 38 19.58 -3.24 -20.27
CA ASP A 38 19.19 -2.08 -21.06
C ASP A 38 19.36 -0.80 -20.27
N ARG A 39 19.03 -0.85 -18.99
CA ARG A 39 19.28 0.25 -18.05
C ARG A 39 20.75 0.62 -18.01
N LYS A 40 21.64 -0.38 -17.84
CA LYS A 40 23.10 -0.17 -17.86
C LYS A 40 23.59 0.44 -19.18
N LYS A 41 22.97 0.06 -20.32
CA LYS A 41 23.28 0.70 -21.61
C LYS A 41 22.87 2.16 -21.63
N LEU A 42 21.69 2.52 -21.14
CA LEU A 42 21.24 3.92 -21.05
C LEU A 42 22.17 4.73 -20.15
N GLU A 43 22.50 4.21 -18.97
CA GLU A 43 23.43 4.86 -18.03
C GLU A 43 24.81 5.08 -18.63
N ASN A 44 25.37 4.09 -19.34
CA ASN A 44 26.65 4.22 -20.06
C ASN A 44 26.61 5.29 -21.17
N MET A 45 25.44 5.63 -21.67
CA MET A 45 25.22 6.71 -22.63
C MET A 45 24.94 8.05 -21.94
N GLY A 46 25.01 8.13 -20.61
CA GLY A 46 24.71 9.32 -19.84
C GLY A 46 23.20 9.63 -19.72
N ILE A 47 22.32 8.66 -20.05
CA ILE A 47 20.87 8.79 -19.96
C ILE A 47 20.43 8.20 -18.61
N THR A 48 20.11 9.08 -17.67
CA THR A 48 19.74 8.72 -16.27
C THR A 48 18.32 9.15 -15.92
N THR A 49 17.64 9.94 -16.77
CA THR A 49 16.28 10.43 -16.51
C THR A 49 15.35 10.14 -17.69
N LEU A 50 14.03 10.10 -17.42
CA LEU A 50 13.00 9.98 -18.44
C LEU A 50 13.06 11.16 -19.42
N GLU A 51 13.36 12.35 -18.95
CA GLU A 51 13.46 13.56 -19.79
C GLU A 51 14.62 13.45 -20.79
N GLN A 52 15.77 12.96 -20.36
CA GLN A 52 16.91 12.72 -21.25
C GLN A 52 16.56 11.68 -22.32
N LEU A 53 15.89 10.59 -21.93
CA LEU A 53 15.48 9.55 -22.86
C LEU A 53 14.42 10.02 -23.85
N ALA A 54 13.42 10.79 -23.40
CA ALA A 54 12.35 11.33 -24.25
C ALA A 54 12.85 12.24 -25.38
N LEU A 55 14.02 12.88 -25.20
CA LEU A 55 14.65 13.74 -26.20
C LEU A 55 15.46 12.98 -27.24
N GLN A 56 15.82 11.71 -26.97
CA GLN A 56 16.65 10.92 -27.88
C GLN A 56 15.95 10.59 -29.22
N SER A 57 16.74 10.21 -30.19
CA SER A 57 16.30 9.54 -31.42
C SER A 57 16.62 8.04 -31.36
N VAL A 58 15.90 7.25 -32.13
CA VAL A 58 16.13 5.80 -32.19
C VAL A 58 17.56 5.45 -32.62
N GLN A 59 18.10 6.26 -33.51
CA GLN A 59 19.46 6.09 -34.04
C GLN A 59 20.54 6.29 -32.97
N THR A 60 20.31 7.21 -32.02
CA THR A 60 21.28 7.52 -30.97
C THR A 60 21.34 6.46 -29.88
N LEU A 61 20.31 5.64 -29.69
CA LEU A 61 20.25 4.65 -28.61
C LEU A 61 21.03 3.34 -28.88
N GLY A 62 21.34 3.03 -30.15
CA GLY A 62 22.11 1.81 -30.48
C GLY A 62 21.49 0.49 -30.00
N MET A 63 20.19 0.47 -29.67
CA MET A 63 19.47 -0.68 -29.09
C MET A 63 18.62 -1.46 -30.11
N GLY A 64 18.74 -1.13 -31.38
CA GLY A 64 17.84 -1.62 -32.44
C GLY A 64 16.56 -0.78 -32.57
N PRO A 65 16.05 -0.62 -33.81
CA PRO A 65 14.99 0.37 -34.11
C PRO A 65 13.70 0.15 -33.32
N SER A 66 13.24 -1.08 -33.23
CA SER A 66 11.98 -1.42 -32.54
C SER A 66 12.07 -1.15 -31.03
N LYS A 67 13.14 -1.62 -30.39
CA LYS A 67 13.33 -1.49 -28.94
C LYS A 67 13.61 -0.05 -28.53
N GLY A 68 14.48 0.64 -29.28
CA GLY A 68 14.78 2.04 -29.02
C GLY A 68 13.53 2.93 -29.11
N ASN A 69 12.71 2.71 -30.16
CA ASN A 69 11.45 3.44 -30.30
C ASN A 69 10.48 3.17 -29.15
N MET A 70 10.33 1.89 -28.76
CA MET A 70 9.46 1.52 -27.64
C MET A 70 9.85 2.22 -26.34
N LEU A 71 11.14 2.27 -26.01
CA LEU A 71 11.62 2.93 -24.79
C LEU A 71 11.41 4.43 -24.80
N ILE A 72 11.68 5.09 -25.92
CA ILE A 72 11.46 6.53 -26.10
C ILE A 72 9.97 6.86 -25.99
N GLN A 73 9.09 6.08 -26.61
CA GLN A 73 7.64 6.32 -26.55
C GLN A 73 7.11 6.09 -25.13
N ARG A 74 7.60 5.06 -24.44
CA ARG A 74 7.22 4.80 -23.05
C ARG A 74 7.64 5.94 -22.12
N ALA A 75 8.85 6.46 -22.26
CA ALA A 75 9.30 7.62 -21.50
C ALA A 75 8.44 8.86 -21.78
N ARG A 76 8.11 9.11 -23.05
CA ARG A 76 7.23 10.22 -23.43
C ARG A 76 5.81 10.08 -22.85
N ASN A 77 5.24 8.89 -22.90
CA ASN A 77 3.92 8.64 -22.34
C ASN A 77 3.89 8.86 -20.82
N ILE A 78 4.90 8.38 -20.09
CA ILE A 78 5.03 8.61 -18.65
C ILE A 78 5.12 10.11 -18.36
N LEU A 79 6.01 10.82 -19.06
CA LEU A 79 6.18 12.27 -18.87
C LEU A 79 4.91 13.08 -19.22
N ALA A 80 4.18 12.69 -20.26
CA ALA A 80 2.92 13.35 -20.61
C ALA A 80 1.87 13.13 -19.52
N ASN A 81 1.66 11.88 -19.10
CA ASN A 81 0.69 11.52 -18.06
C ASN A 81 0.95 12.17 -16.70
N ASP A 82 2.23 12.38 -16.36
CA ASP A 82 2.62 13.02 -15.11
C ASP A 82 2.53 14.54 -15.15
N ASN A 83 2.59 15.14 -16.33
CA ASN A 83 2.70 16.59 -16.45
C ASN A 83 1.47 17.27 -17.01
N ILE A 84 0.57 16.60 -17.71
CA ILE A 84 -0.70 17.20 -18.12
C ILE A 84 -1.59 17.36 -16.87
N LYS A 85 -1.84 18.62 -16.51
CA LYS A 85 -2.69 19.00 -15.38
C LYS A 85 -4.15 19.12 -15.77
N ASP A 86 -4.39 19.73 -16.92
CA ASP A 86 -5.72 20.01 -17.43
C ASP A 86 -5.71 20.16 -18.95
N ILE A 87 -6.84 19.85 -19.58
CA ILE A 87 -7.08 20.07 -21.01
C ILE A 87 -8.45 20.73 -21.15
N VAL A 88 -8.50 21.85 -21.86
CA VAL A 88 -9.73 22.56 -22.21
C VAL A 88 -9.83 22.61 -23.73
N ILE A 89 -10.91 22.06 -24.27
CA ILE A 89 -11.21 22.08 -25.71
C ILE A 89 -12.27 23.15 -25.95
N SER A 90 -11.96 24.13 -26.79
CA SER A 90 -12.87 25.22 -27.12
C SER A 90 -13.31 25.11 -28.58
N GLY A 91 -14.49 24.53 -28.78
CA GLY A 91 -15.00 24.16 -30.09
C GLY A 91 -14.06 23.21 -30.83
N ASP A 92 -14.06 23.27 -32.17
CA ASP A 92 -13.20 22.42 -33.02
C ASP A 92 -11.88 23.09 -33.39
N GLU A 93 -11.57 24.23 -32.78
CA GLU A 93 -10.50 25.12 -33.24
C GLU A 93 -9.30 25.22 -32.30
N THR A 94 -9.54 25.04 -30.98
CA THR A 94 -8.49 25.33 -30.00
C THR A 94 -8.48 24.33 -28.86
N ILE A 95 -7.27 23.87 -28.48
CA ILE A 95 -6.98 23.03 -27.32
C ILE A 95 -6.00 23.78 -26.44
N GLU A 96 -6.38 24.03 -25.18
CA GLU A 96 -5.50 24.59 -24.16
C GLU A 96 -5.07 23.47 -23.19
N ILE A 97 -3.77 23.28 -23.01
CA ILE A 97 -3.19 22.24 -22.19
C ILE A 97 -2.39 22.90 -21.07
N THR A 98 -2.86 22.77 -19.85
CA THR A 98 -2.10 23.20 -18.67
C THR A 98 -1.17 22.08 -18.22
N ILE A 99 0.12 22.38 -18.03
CA ILE A 99 1.14 21.44 -17.59
C ILE A 99 1.70 21.81 -16.21
N HIS A 100 2.12 20.81 -15.42
CA HIS A 100 2.70 21.05 -14.09
C HIS A 100 4.07 21.73 -14.16
N ARG A 101 4.92 21.30 -15.09
CA ARG A 101 6.28 21.82 -15.27
C ARG A 101 6.53 22.13 -16.73
N THR A 102 7.27 23.18 -17.00
CA THR A 102 7.73 23.54 -18.36
C THR A 102 9.08 22.89 -18.65
N GLY A 103 9.30 22.50 -19.90
CA GLY A 103 10.57 21.93 -20.35
C GLY A 103 10.44 21.32 -21.74
N ARG A 104 11.54 21.32 -22.50
CA ARG A 104 11.56 20.80 -23.86
C ARG A 104 11.12 19.34 -23.98
N ALA A 105 11.57 18.50 -23.03
CA ALA A 105 11.21 17.08 -22.98
C ALA A 105 9.72 16.89 -22.69
N ILE A 106 9.19 17.65 -21.74
CA ILE A 106 7.78 17.60 -21.33
C ILE A 106 6.89 18.08 -22.46
N THR A 107 7.15 19.24 -23.03
CA THR A 107 6.40 19.78 -24.19
C THR A 107 6.40 18.77 -25.34
N LYS A 108 7.57 18.21 -25.69
CA LYS A 108 7.68 17.20 -26.74
C LYS A 108 6.86 15.94 -26.41
N SER A 109 6.84 15.52 -25.17
CA SER A 109 6.10 14.35 -24.70
C SER A 109 4.59 14.57 -24.76
N VAL A 110 4.10 15.73 -24.31
CA VAL A 110 2.69 16.14 -24.39
C VAL A 110 2.21 16.19 -25.86
N LEU A 111 2.96 16.86 -26.73
CA LEU A 111 2.61 16.96 -28.15
C LEU A 111 2.61 15.59 -28.85
N ASN A 112 3.51 14.69 -28.45
CA ASN A 112 3.54 13.32 -28.97
C ASN A 112 2.33 12.50 -28.46
N ALA A 113 1.95 12.64 -27.21
CA ALA A 113 0.79 11.95 -26.63
C ALA A 113 -0.52 12.39 -27.30
N LEU A 114 -0.62 13.66 -27.69
CA LEU A 114 -1.75 14.20 -28.43
C LEU A 114 -1.66 14.00 -29.97
N ASP A 115 -0.72 13.21 -30.42
CA ASP A 115 -0.54 12.85 -31.84
C ASP A 115 -0.25 14.03 -32.78
N VAL A 116 0.19 15.18 -32.25
CA VAL A 116 0.48 16.38 -33.03
C VAL A 116 1.54 16.13 -34.09
N TYR A 117 2.55 15.30 -33.78
CA TYR A 117 3.62 14.98 -34.72
C TYR A 117 3.15 14.13 -35.91
N ASN A 118 2.20 13.20 -35.68
CA ASN A 118 1.66 12.35 -36.74
C ASN A 118 0.59 13.09 -37.58
N ALA A 119 -0.13 14.04 -36.97
CA ALA A 119 -1.02 14.94 -37.69
C ALA A 119 -0.25 15.88 -38.65
N GLY A 120 1.03 16.13 -38.32
CA GLY A 120 1.90 17.06 -39.04
C GLY A 120 1.75 18.51 -38.58
N TRP A 121 2.88 19.18 -38.47
CA TRP A 121 2.95 20.59 -37.99
C TRP A 121 2.14 21.59 -38.82
N GLY A 122 1.80 21.25 -40.08
CA GLY A 122 0.91 22.06 -40.91
C GLY A 122 -0.55 22.07 -40.47
N ASN A 123 -0.95 21.15 -39.57
CA ASN A 123 -2.35 21.01 -39.14
C ASN A 123 -2.63 21.59 -37.75
N ALA A 124 -1.58 21.97 -37.00
CA ALA A 124 -1.72 22.59 -35.67
C ALA A 124 -0.67 23.70 -35.50
N GLN A 125 -1.09 24.86 -35.04
CA GLN A 125 -0.19 25.90 -34.55
C GLN A 125 -0.04 25.80 -33.05
N LEU A 126 1.21 25.82 -32.56
CA LEU A 126 1.54 25.79 -31.16
C LEU A 126 1.95 27.16 -30.64
N GLN A 127 1.28 27.62 -29.59
CA GLN A 127 1.73 28.76 -28.78
C GLN A 127 2.01 28.24 -27.35
N SER A 128 3.04 28.78 -26.69
CA SER A 128 3.35 28.47 -25.30
C SER A 128 3.32 29.76 -24.49
N LYS A 129 2.52 29.75 -23.42
CA LYS A 129 2.37 30.92 -22.52
C LYS A 129 2.51 30.44 -21.07
N GLY A 130 3.73 30.54 -20.54
CA GLY A 130 4.07 29.99 -19.23
C GLY A 130 3.90 28.47 -19.24
N ASN A 131 3.06 27.95 -18.35
CA ASN A 131 2.74 26.54 -18.23
C ASN A 131 1.51 26.09 -19.04
N VAL A 132 1.05 26.92 -19.98
CA VAL A 132 -0.07 26.60 -20.87
C VAL A 132 0.45 26.45 -22.30
N LEU A 133 0.11 25.34 -22.94
CA LEU A 133 0.32 25.08 -24.35
C LEU A 133 -1.02 25.24 -25.07
N ILE A 134 -1.05 26.06 -26.10
CA ILE A 134 -2.25 26.33 -26.90
C ILE A 134 -2.01 25.76 -28.29
N LEU A 135 -2.85 24.83 -28.69
CA LEU A 135 -2.89 24.25 -30.03
C LEU A 135 -4.09 24.85 -30.78
N THR A 136 -3.85 25.43 -31.91
CA THR A 136 -4.92 25.99 -32.76
C THR A 136 -4.94 25.25 -34.09
N ARG A 137 -6.14 25.00 -34.60
CA ARG A 137 -6.37 24.33 -35.90
C ARG A 137 -5.71 25.10 -37.04
N ASN A 138 -5.04 24.34 -37.88
CA ASN A 138 -4.49 24.87 -39.13
C ASN A 138 -4.78 23.97 -40.35
N GLY A 139 -5.36 22.78 -40.11
CA GLY A 139 -5.72 21.83 -41.17
C GLY A 139 -6.62 20.68 -40.70
N ALA A 140 -7.11 19.89 -41.65
CA ALA A 140 -8.11 18.85 -41.40
C ALA A 140 -7.63 17.72 -40.46
N ALA A 141 -6.33 17.37 -40.46
CA ALA A 141 -5.79 16.36 -39.59
C ALA A 141 -5.76 16.74 -38.08
N PHE A 142 -6.16 17.98 -37.75
CA PHE A 142 -6.34 18.45 -36.39
C PHE A 142 -7.43 17.64 -35.62
N ASP A 143 -8.40 17.06 -36.35
CA ASP A 143 -9.44 16.22 -35.75
C ASP A 143 -8.84 15.06 -34.93
N ARG A 144 -7.74 14.46 -35.38
CA ARG A 144 -7.02 13.42 -34.60
C ARG A 144 -6.43 13.95 -33.31
N VAL A 145 -5.98 15.18 -33.29
CA VAL A 145 -5.44 15.85 -32.10
C VAL A 145 -6.58 16.14 -31.12
N LEU A 146 -7.74 16.57 -31.64
CA LEU A 146 -8.96 16.75 -30.83
C LEU A 146 -9.42 15.44 -30.19
N ASP A 147 -9.52 14.35 -30.96
CA ASP A 147 -9.90 13.04 -30.45
C ASP A 147 -8.97 12.58 -29.32
N LYS A 148 -7.66 12.77 -29.50
CA LYS A 148 -6.68 12.43 -28.44
C LYS A 148 -6.80 13.35 -27.24
N ALA A 149 -7.00 14.64 -27.43
CA ALA A 149 -7.19 15.58 -26.34
C ALA A 149 -8.46 15.27 -25.54
N ALA A 150 -9.57 14.93 -26.20
CA ALA A 150 -10.81 14.52 -25.56
C ALA A 150 -10.62 13.26 -24.71
N ALA A 151 -9.95 12.24 -25.25
CA ALA A 151 -9.63 11.02 -24.49
C ALA A 151 -8.75 11.31 -23.25
N PHE A 152 -7.77 12.20 -23.35
CA PHE A 152 -6.97 12.64 -22.20
C PHE A 152 -7.79 13.46 -21.20
N GLN A 153 -8.69 14.32 -21.68
CA GLN A 153 -9.60 15.09 -20.84
C GLN A 153 -10.47 14.17 -19.99
N GLU A 154 -11.07 13.15 -20.58
CA GLU A 154 -11.85 12.13 -19.86
C GLU A 154 -11.02 11.43 -18.78
N ILE A 155 -9.78 11.05 -19.09
CA ILE A 155 -8.86 10.43 -18.10
C ILE A 155 -8.54 11.40 -16.95
N ILE A 156 -8.31 12.67 -17.26
CA ILE A 156 -8.03 13.70 -16.25
C ILE A 156 -9.26 13.96 -15.38
N GLU A 157 -10.43 14.04 -15.97
CA GLU A 157 -11.69 14.20 -15.23
C GLU A 157 -11.99 12.99 -14.35
N ALA A 158 -11.81 11.77 -14.87
CA ALA A 158 -11.92 10.56 -14.08
C ALA A 158 -10.95 10.54 -12.91
N LYS A 159 -9.68 10.93 -13.12
CA LYS A 159 -8.68 11.09 -12.05
C LYS A 159 -9.08 12.18 -11.05
N LYS A 160 -9.59 13.32 -11.49
CA LYS A 160 -10.07 14.40 -10.61
C LYS A 160 -11.28 13.96 -9.78
N ILE A 161 -12.18 13.16 -10.36
CA ILE A 161 -13.31 12.56 -9.65
C ILE A 161 -12.79 11.53 -8.65
N GLU A 162 -11.86 10.67 -9.07
CA GLU A 162 -11.22 9.68 -8.20
C GLU A 162 -10.40 10.35 -7.08
N GLU A 163 -9.66 11.43 -7.39
CA GLU A 163 -8.98 12.24 -6.38
C GLU A 163 -9.95 13.03 -5.49
N LYS A 164 -11.07 13.55 -6.02
CA LYS A 164 -12.14 14.13 -5.22
C LYS A 164 -12.81 13.09 -4.32
N GLN A 165 -13.02 11.91 -4.84
CA GLN A 165 -13.53 10.78 -4.06
C GLN A 165 -12.50 10.26 -3.07
N ARG A 166 -11.20 10.36 -3.36
CA ARG A 166 -10.08 10.05 -2.47
C ARG A 166 -9.73 11.17 -1.48
N ARG A 167 -9.95 12.45 -1.88
CA ARG A 167 -9.86 13.62 -1.00
C ARG A 167 -11.20 13.85 -0.32
N GLY A 168 -11.65 12.83 0.37
CA GLY A 168 -12.79 12.97 1.20
C GLY A 168 -12.73 14.19 2.09
N ILE A 169 -13.83 14.56 2.66
CA ILE A 169 -13.93 15.69 3.59
C ILE A 169 -12.85 15.52 4.65
N THR A 170 -11.73 16.24 4.50
CA THR A 170 -10.68 16.25 5.53
C THR A 170 -11.19 17.10 6.68
N LEU A 171 -11.30 16.49 7.85
CA LEU A 171 -11.57 17.23 9.07
C LEU A 171 -10.31 18.00 9.50
N PRO A 172 -10.44 19.22 10.03
CA PRO A 172 -9.37 19.87 10.74
C PRO A 172 -8.81 18.96 11.84
N GLU A 173 -7.51 18.97 12.08
CA GLU A 173 -6.85 18.05 13.01
C GLU A 173 -7.52 17.99 14.38
N LYS A 174 -7.94 19.14 14.95
CA LYS A 174 -8.62 19.19 16.24
C LYS A 174 -9.97 18.47 16.22
N GLU A 175 -10.77 18.72 15.19
CA GLU A 175 -12.09 18.10 15.03
C GLU A 175 -11.95 16.59 14.81
N LEU A 176 -10.93 16.18 14.07
CA LEU A 176 -10.61 14.77 13.85
C LEU A 176 -10.21 14.06 15.15
N ILE A 177 -9.38 14.70 15.99
CA ILE A 177 -9.00 14.15 17.30
C ILE A 177 -10.22 14.05 18.23
N GLU A 178 -11.10 15.05 18.24
CA GLU A 178 -12.35 15.00 19.03
C GLU A 178 -13.27 13.88 18.55
N PHE A 179 -13.47 13.77 17.25
CA PHE A 179 -14.21 12.67 16.62
C PHE A 179 -13.64 11.29 16.98
N ALA A 180 -12.31 11.15 16.91
CA ALA A 180 -11.63 9.90 17.23
C ALA A 180 -11.73 9.55 18.73
N LYS A 181 -11.64 10.54 19.63
CA LYS A 181 -11.80 10.36 21.08
C LYS A 181 -13.21 9.91 21.44
N GLU A 182 -14.22 10.51 20.81
CA GLU A 182 -15.61 10.15 21.05
C GLU A 182 -15.92 8.71 20.64
N ARG A 183 -15.39 8.26 19.51
CA ARG A 183 -15.65 6.92 18.97
C ARG A 183 -14.73 5.85 19.53
N GLY A 184 -13.51 6.19 19.83
CA GLY A 184 -12.51 5.26 20.34
C GLY A 184 -12.20 4.10 19.37
N PHE A 185 -11.52 3.09 19.90
CA PHE A 185 -11.12 1.91 19.13
C PHE A 185 -12.35 1.11 18.63
N SER A 186 -13.36 0.92 19.47
CA SER A 186 -14.57 0.17 19.11
C SER A 186 -15.33 0.84 17.98
N GLY A 187 -15.56 2.16 18.07
CA GLY A 187 -16.23 2.90 17.01
C GLY A 187 -15.50 2.88 15.67
N PHE A 188 -14.17 2.69 15.66
CA PHE A 188 -13.43 2.54 14.43
C PHE A 188 -13.77 1.22 13.70
N TRP A 189 -13.56 0.06 14.35
CA TRP A 189 -13.73 -1.22 13.66
C TRP A 189 -15.21 -1.57 13.41
N GLU A 190 -16.13 -1.15 14.28
CA GLU A 190 -17.57 -1.36 14.09
C GLU A 190 -18.07 -0.64 12.84
N ASN A 191 -17.68 0.61 12.66
CA ASN A 191 -18.14 1.40 11.51
C ASN A 191 -17.49 0.98 10.20
N ILE A 192 -16.16 0.72 10.19
CA ILE A 192 -15.47 0.32 8.96
C ILE A 192 -15.98 -1.03 8.46
N PHE A 193 -16.19 -1.99 9.36
CA PHE A 193 -16.57 -3.34 9.01
C PHE A 193 -18.05 -3.64 9.27
N GLN A 194 -18.93 -2.64 9.20
CA GLN A 194 -20.37 -2.82 9.41
C GLN A 194 -21.00 -3.81 8.43
N GLU A 195 -20.46 -3.95 7.21
CA GLU A 195 -20.92 -4.91 6.20
C GLU A 195 -20.59 -6.36 6.55
N ILE A 196 -19.62 -6.58 7.41
CA ILE A 196 -19.19 -7.92 7.80
C ILE A 196 -19.99 -8.37 9.01
N HIS A 197 -20.85 -9.35 8.82
CA HIS A 197 -21.60 -9.95 9.91
C HIS A 197 -20.74 -10.96 10.69
N GLY A 198 -20.73 -10.86 12.02
CA GLY A 198 -19.89 -11.69 12.88
C GLY A 198 -18.38 -11.43 12.74
N ASN A 199 -17.59 -12.41 13.13
CA ASN A 199 -16.10 -12.36 13.08
C ASN A 199 -15.50 -11.09 13.72
N GLU A 200 -16.06 -10.64 14.86
CA GLU A 200 -15.66 -9.40 15.53
C GLU A 200 -14.18 -9.37 15.87
N ILE A 201 -13.63 -10.51 16.29
CA ILE A 201 -12.20 -10.60 16.61
C ILE A 201 -11.32 -10.35 15.39
N MET A 202 -11.72 -10.75 14.18
CA MET A 202 -11.03 -10.41 12.94
C MET A 202 -11.00 -8.90 12.74
N LYS A 203 -12.14 -8.22 12.91
CA LYS A 203 -12.27 -6.76 12.77
C LYS A 203 -11.37 -6.02 13.74
N LYS A 204 -11.39 -6.43 15.02
CA LYS A 204 -10.53 -5.89 16.08
C LYS A 204 -9.05 -6.09 15.78
N VAL A 205 -8.65 -7.27 15.34
CA VAL A 205 -7.26 -7.60 14.99
C VAL A 205 -6.75 -6.77 13.81
N ILE A 206 -7.58 -6.60 12.77
CA ILE A 206 -7.24 -5.72 11.65
C ILE A 206 -7.08 -4.27 12.14
N ALA A 207 -8.00 -3.77 12.97
CA ALA A 207 -7.93 -2.43 13.53
C ALA A 207 -6.67 -2.22 14.37
N VAL A 208 -6.30 -3.16 15.24
CA VAL A 208 -5.04 -3.11 16.02
C VAL A 208 -3.84 -2.98 15.09
N SER A 209 -3.79 -3.78 14.00
CA SER A 209 -2.72 -3.69 13.02
C SER A 209 -2.71 -2.33 12.31
N MET A 210 -3.86 -1.78 11.96
CA MET A 210 -3.97 -0.47 11.31
C MET A 210 -3.46 0.68 12.20
N PHE A 211 -3.65 0.62 13.52
CA PHE A 211 -3.16 1.63 14.48
C PHE A 211 -1.75 1.35 15.02
N SER A 212 -1.10 0.25 14.62
CA SER A 212 0.31 0.02 14.94
C SER A 212 1.20 0.99 14.16
N THR A 213 2.37 1.31 14.70
CA THR A 213 3.36 2.13 13.98
C THR A 213 4.19 1.26 13.05
N PHE A 214 4.81 1.87 12.06
CA PHE A 214 5.72 1.14 11.16
C PHE A 214 7.04 0.76 11.85
N ALA A 215 7.45 1.50 12.88
CA ALA A 215 8.64 1.17 13.68
C ALA A 215 8.38 0.03 14.68
N GLU A 216 7.15 -0.09 15.17
CA GLU A 216 6.70 -1.15 16.08
C GLU A 216 5.47 -1.85 15.46
N PRO A 217 5.64 -2.58 14.35
CA PRO A 217 4.51 -3.16 13.62
C PRO A 217 3.85 -4.29 14.40
N ILE A 218 2.53 -4.41 14.20
CA ILE A 218 1.73 -5.54 14.65
C ILE A 218 1.25 -6.27 13.39
N HIS A 219 1.98 -7.31 13.00
CA HIS A 219 1.57 -8.16 11.89
C HIS A 219 0.42 -9.06 12.31
N SER A 220 -0.59 -9.20 11.47
CA SER A 220 -1.74 -10.08 11.71
C SER A 220 -1.94 -11.08 10.57
N LEU A 221 -2.47 -12.25 10.93
CA LEU A 221 -2.78 -13.34 10.01
C LEU A 221 -4.20 -13.81 10.25
N ILE A 222 -5.03 -13.76 9.23
CA ILE A 222 -6.43 -14.14 9.24
C ILE A 222 -6.60 -15.41 8.40
N ILE A 223 -6.95 -16.53 9.05
CA ILE A 223 -7.10 -17.82 8.39
C ILE A 223 -8.56 -18.24 8.46
N GLY A 224 -9.14 -18.56 7.32
CA GLY A 224 -10.54 -18.99 7.26
C GLY A 224 -10.86 -19.73 5.97
N GLU A 225 -11.94 -20.47 5.99
CA GLU A 225 -12.44 -21.16 4.83
C GLU A 225 -12.82 -20.19 3.70
N PRO A 226 -12.89 -20.63 2.44
CA PRO A 226 -13.43 -19.82 1.36
C PRO A 226 -14.85 -19.32 1.69
N GLY A 227 -15.10 -18.04 1.44
CA GLY A 227 -16.40 -17.42 1.74
C GLY A 227 -16.53 -16.86 3.17
N SER A 228 -15.49 -16.85 3.98
CA SER A 228 -15.48 -16.38 5.37
C SER A 228 -15.22 -14.86 5.52
N SER A 229 -15.69 -14.03 4.61
CA SER A 229 -15.59 -12.56 4.65
C SER A 229 -14.17 -11.95 4.57
N LYS A 230 -13.11 -12.76 4.37
CA LYS A 230 -11.73 -12.28 4.25
C LYS A 230 -11.54 -11.33 3.07
N THR A 231 -12.05 -11.72 1.90
CA THR A 231 -11.98 -10.90 0.68
C THR A 231 -12.73 -9.60 0.85
N MET A 232 -13.90 -9.64 1.49
CA MET A 232 -14.68 -8.43 1.81
C MET A 232 -13.89 -7.49 2.72
N ALA A 233 -13.25 -8.01 3.78
CA ALA A 233 -12.43 -7.20 4.67
C ALA A 233 -11.27 -6.52 3.91
N LYS A 234 -10.61 -7.25 3.00
CA LYS A 234 -9.56 -6.69 2.15
C LYS A 234 -10.10 -5.60 1.23
N GLU A 235 -11.23 -5.81 0.58
CA GLU A 235 -11.86 -4.84 -0.34
C GLU A 235 -12.26 -3.56 0.40
N ILE A 236 -12.86 -3.69 1.59
CA ILE A 236 -13.19 -2.55 2.46
C ILE A 236 -11.92 -1.74 2.78
N LEU A 237 -10.83 -2.41 3.17
CA LEU A 237 -9.58 -1.71 3.46
C LEU A 237 -9.04 -0.96 2.24
N LEU A 238 -9.06 -1.57 1.06
CA LEU A 238 -8.58 -0.95 -0.18
C LEU A 238 -9.45 0.24 -0.62
N ASP A 239 -10.75 0.19 -0.34
CA ASP A 239 -11.66 1.30 -0.64
C ASP A 239 -11.53 2.47 0.35
N GLN A 240 -11.31 2.18 1.64
CA GLN A 240 -11.30 3.18 2.70
C GLN A 240 -9.94 3.84 2.92
N PHE A 241 -8.84 3.14 2.66
CA PHE A 241 -7.49 3.60 3.03
C PHE A 241 -6.57 3.79 1.84
N THR A 242 -5.74 4.83 1.92
CA THR A 242 -4.64 5.08 0.98
C THR A 242 -3.31 4.56 1.56
N GLY A 243 -2.29 4.39 0.70
CA GLY A 243 -0.99 3.91 1.16
C GLY A 243 -0.95 2.43 1.52
N LEU A 244 -1.89 1.65 1.00
CA LEU A 244 -1.87 0.20 1.06
C LEU A 244 -1.11 -0.39 -0.14
N THR A 245 -0.49 -1.54 0.07
CA THR A 245 0.15 -2.33 -0.99
C THR A 245 -0.41 -3.74 -0.95
N THR A 246 -0.76 -4.30 -2.10
CA THR A 246 -1.28 -5.68 -2.19
C THR A 246 -0.22 -6.64 -2.70
N VAL A 247 -0.20 -7.84 -2.11
CA VAL A 247 0.62 -8.97 -2.55
C VAL A 247 -0.34 -10.15 -2.79
N GLY A 248 -0.24 -10.79 -3.93
CA GLY A 248 -1.13 -11.89 -4.33
C GLY A 248 -0.44 -13.26 -4.35
N ALA A 249 -1.23 -14.31 -4.55
CA ALA A 249 -0.84 -15.73 -4.52
C ALA A 249 0.30 -16.14 -5.47
N ASN A 250 0.47 -15.46 -6.59
CA ASN A 250 1.49 -15.79 -7.59
C ASN A 250 2.82 -15.08 -7.35
N THR A 251 3.03 -14.56 -6.14
CA THR A 251 4.24 -13.82 -5.81
C THR A 251 5.34 -14.81 -5.42
N THR A 252 6.45 -14.75 -6.13
CA THR A 252 7.66 -15.54 -5.86
C THR A 252 8.58 -14.79 -4.90
N ARG A 253 9.64 -15.47 -4.42
CA ARG A 253 10.73 -14.86 -3.64
C ARG A 253 11.22 -13.53 -4.25
N SER A 254 11.45 -13.53 -5.57
CA SER A 254 11.92 -12.33 -6.28
C SER A 254 10.90 -11.21 -6.25
N GLY A 255 9.62 -11.55 -6.30
CA GLY A 255 8.52 -10.59 -6.18
C GLY A 255 8.26 -10.13 -4.75
N LEU A 256 8.58 -10.95 -3.73
CA LEU A 256 8.41 -10.58 -2.32
C LEU A 256 9.54 -9.70 -1.81
N VAL A 257 10.78 -10.13 -1.96
CA VAL A 257 11.94 -9.48 -1.31
C VAL A 257 12.92 -8.91 -2.32
N CYS A 258 13.57 -9.74 -3.12
CA CYS A 258 14.60 -9.31 -4.06
C CYS A 258 14.90 -10.37 -5.11
N ASN A 259 15.09 -9.93 -6.35
CA ASN A 259 15.62 -10.77 -7.41
C ASN A 259 17.16 -10.87 -7.29
N LEU A 260 17.67 -12.03 -6.89
CA LEU A 260 19.11 -12.25 -6.69
C LEU A 260 19.96 -12.11 -7.95
N GLY A 261 19.37 -12.25 -9.13
CA GLY A 261 20.08 -12.14 -10.41
C GLY A 261 20.24 -10.69 -10.87
N THR A 262 19.21 -9.86 -10.61
CA THR A 262 19.14 -8.47 -11.10
C THR A 262 19.31 -7.43 -10.01
N GLY A 263 19.08 -7.78 -8.75
CA GLY A 263 19.08 -6.84 -7.62
C GLY A 263 17.78 -6.02 -7.49
N ASP A 264 16.76 -6.31 -8.30
CA ASP A 264 15.49 -5.58 -8.22
C ASP A 264 14.75 -5.93 -6.94
N LEU A 265 14.28 -4.90 -6.24
CA LEU A 265 13.53 -5.07 -4.99
C LEU A 265 12.12 -5.57 -5.25
N GLY A 266 11.62 -6.42 -4.36
CA GLY A 266 10.26 -6.95 -4.38
C GLY A 266 9.24 -6.04 -3.68
N ALA A 267 8.02 -6.57 -3.50
CA ALA A 267 6.89 -5.82 -2.95
C ALA A 267 7.11 -5.34 -1.52
N LEU A 268 7.71 -6.17 -0.64
CA LEU A 268 7.91 -5.81 0.77
C LEU A 268 8.92 -4.68 0.97
N PRO A 269 10.09 -4.66 0.31
CA PRO A 269 10.98 -3.50 0.32
C PRO A 269 10.34 -2.21 -0.19
N HIS A 270 9.49 -2.29 -1.22
CA HIS A 270 8.75 -1.14 -1.75
C HIS A 270 7.57 -0.70 -0.87
N ALA A 271 7.21 -1.51 0.10
CA ALA A 271 6.15 -1.21 1.05
C ALA A 271 6.63 -0.46 2.31
N ASN A 272 7.84 0.10 2.29
CA ASN A 272 8.35 0.88 3.42
C ASN A 272 7.36 1.98 3.82
N LYS A 273 6.98 2.03 5.11
CA LYS A 273 5.97 2.91 5.70
C LYS A 273 4.57 2.76 5.05
N LYS A 274 4.21 1.52 4.69
CA LYS A 274 2.88 1.18 4.18
C LYS A 274 2.29 -0.01 4.93
N VAL A 275 0.99 -0.22 4.76
CA VAL A 275 0.33 -1.46 5.17
C VAL A 275 0.28 -2.40 3.96
N VAL A 276 0.72 -3.63 4.16
CA VAL A 276 0.76 -4.67 3.14
C VAL A 276 -0.40 -5.63 3.37
N LEU A 277 -1.31 -5.71 2.43
CA LEU A 277 -2.37 -6.70 2.40
C LEU A 277 -1.91 -7.89 1.56
N VAL A 278 -1.72 -9.04 2.20
CA VAL A 278 -1.32 -10.26 1.50
C VAL A 278 -2.55 -11.15 1.34
N ASP A 279 -2.94 -11.41 0.10
CA ASP A 279 -4.05 -12.31 -0.20
C ASP A 279 -3.54 -13.70 -0.56
N GLU A 280 -4.32 -14.73 -0.18
CA GLU A 280 -3.97 -16.12 -0.44
C GLU A 280 -2.54 -16.49 0.00
N PHE A 281 -2.16 -16.05 1.20
CA PHE A 281 -0.82 -16.24 1.74
C PHE A 281 -0.41 -17.71 1.83
N ASP A 282 -1.39 -18.60 1.99
CA ASP A 282 -1.23 -20.06 1.96
C ASP A 282 -0.72 -20.62 0.61
N LYS A 283 -0.85 -19.86 -0.47
CA LYS A 283 -0.41 -20.29 -1.82
C LYS A 283 1.02 -19.87 -2.15
N ILE A 284 1.62 -18.98 -1.37
CA ILE A 284 3.02 -18.59 -1.55
C ILE A 284 3.89 -19.75 -1.05
N PRO A 285 4.86 -20.25 -1.83
CA PRO A 285 5.72 -21.34 -1.40
C PRO A 285 6.42 -21.05 -0.08
N GLN A 286 6.45 -22.04 0.82
CA GLN A 286 7.04 -21.87 2.15
C GLN A 286 8.50 -21.39 2.10
N GLU A 287 9.29 -21.91 1.16
CA GLU A 287 10.67 -21.51 0.92
C GLU A 287 10.80 -20.04 0.51
N ASP A 288 9.82 -19.47 -0.20
CA ASP A 288 9.80 -18.05 -0.58
C ASP A 288 9.41 -17.16 0.60
N ILE A 289 8.50 -17.62 1.47
CA ILE A 289 8.08 -16.92 2.69
C ILE A 289 9.24 -16.81 3.69
N GLU A 290 10.12 -17.82 3.77
CA GLU A 290 11.24 -17.84 4.71
C GLU A 290 12.19 -16.65 4.52
N TYR A 291 12.34 -16.17 3.30
CA TYR A 291 13.13 -14.96 3.01
C TYR A 291 12.53 -13.66 3.58
N CYS A 292 11.24 -13.68 3.93
CA CYS A 292 10.58 -12.53 4.54
C CYS A 292 10.77 -12.46 6.07
N TYR A 293 11.27 -13.52 6.69
CA TYR A 293 11.31 -13.64 8.16
C TYR A 293 12.09 -12.53 8.86
N GLU A 294 13.21 -12.10 8.29
CA GLU A 294 14.01 -11.01 8.85
C GLU A 294 13.29 -9.68 8.71
N LEU A 295 12.69 -9.41 7.55
CA LEU A 295 11.90 -8.20 7.31
C LEU A 295 10.71 -8.12 8.25
N LEU A 296 9.99 -9.25 8.48
CA LEU A 296 8.87 -9.32 9.42
C LEU A 296 9.30 -9.16 10.88
N SER A 297 10.52 -9.56 11.23
CA SER A 297 10.98 -9.51 12.63
C SER A 297 11.49 -8.12 13.02
N ASN A 298 12.27 -7.48 12.17
CA ASN A 298 13.03 -6.28 12.51
C ASN A 298 13.12 -5.23 11.39
N GLY A 299 12.34 -5.39 10.32
CA GLY A 299 12.33 -4.47 9.19
C GLY A 299 13.61 -4.45 8.36
N LYS A 300 14.50 -5.45 8.54
CA LYS A 300 15.81 -5.49 7.88
C LYS A 300 16.08 -6.89 7.35
N CYS A 301 16.69 -7.00 6.18
CA CYS A 301 17.32 -8.23 5.76
C CYS A 301 18.54 -7.93 4.90
N THR A 302 19.53 -8.84 4.95
CA THR A 302 20.72 -8.76 4.12
C THR A 302 20.65 -9.85 3.04
N VAL A 303 20.72 -9.43 1.79
CA VAL A 303 20.70 -10.33 0.64
C VAL A 303 22.11 -10.52 0.09
N HIS A 304 22.57 -11.76 0.09
CA HIS A 304 23.86 -12.15 -0.47
C HIS A 304 23.68 -13.12 -1.61
N SER A 305 24.31 -12.80 -2.74
CA SER A 305 24.51 -13.74 -3.85
C SER A 305 25.90 -13.53 -4.45
N ALA A 306 26.31 -14.38 -5.36
CA ALA A 306 27.60 -14.25 -6.05
C ALA A 306 27.79 -12.88 -6.74
N LYS A 307 26.71 -12.16 -7.02
CA LYS A 307 26.70 -10.89 -7.78
C LYS A 307 26.08 -9.71 -7.00
N LEU A 308 25.42 -9.98 -5.87
CA LEU A 308 24.67 -8.99 -5.14
C LEU A 308 24.96 -9.08 -3.66
N HIS A 309 25.28 -7.93 -3.05
CA HIS A 309 25.35 -7.74 -1.62
C HIS A 309 24.58 -6.49 -1.29
N GLN A 310 23.42 -6.63 -0.65
CA GLN A 310 22.52 -5.51 -0.40
C GLN A 310 21.82 -5.64 0.95
N ASP A 311 21.88 -4.59 1.75
CA ASP A 311 21.07 -4.43 2.94
C ASP A 311 19.74 -3.78 2.57
N ILE A 312 18.65 -4.42 2.93
CA ILE A 312 17.28 -3.98 2.67
C ILE A 312 16.65 -3.54 3.99
N HIS A 313 16.05 -2.36 3.99
CA HIS A 313 15.31 -1.83 5.11
C HIS A 313 13.88 -1.51 4.67
N SER A 314 12.88 -2.04 5.39
CA SER A 314 11.47 -1.76 5.13
C SER A 314 10.65 -1.94 6.40
N ASP A 315 10.15 -0.85 6.92
CA ASP A 315 9.25 -0.81 8.06
C ASP A 315 7.81 -0.81 7.54
N PHE A 316 7.10 -1.92 7.68
CA PHE A 316 5.73 -2.07 7.19
C PHE A 316 4.87 -2.85 8.18
N VAL A 317 3.57 -2.73 8.04
CA VAL A 317 2.59 -3.56 8.77
C VAL A 317 2.00 -4.56 7.78
N MET A 318 1.99 -5.85 8.13
CA MET A 318 1.39 -6.89 7.31
C MET A 318 0.05 -7.34 7.87
N ILE A 319 -0.97 -7.38 7.02
CA ILE A 319 -2.26 -8.02 7.27
C ILE A 319 -2.42 -9.11 6.20
N ALA A 320 -2.27 -10.37 6.60
CA ALA A 320 -2.29 -11.50 5.67
C ALA A 320 -3.58 -12.30 5.80
N PHE A 321 -4.10 -12.74 4.67
CA PHE A 321 -5.27 -13.60 4.55
C PHE A 321 -4.86 -14.94 3.95
N ALA A 322 -5.29 -16.04 4.58
CA ALA A 322 -4.95 -17.39 4.18
C ALA A 322 -6.15 -18.33 4.27
N ASN A 323 -6.08 -19.46 3.59
CA ASN A 323 -7.01 -20.57 3.77
C ASN A 323 -6.34 -21.67 4.59
N PRO A 324 -7.10 -22.54 5.27
CA PRO A 324 -6.55 -23.72 5.91
C PRO A 324 -5.98 -24.69 4.87
N LYS A 325 -5.05 -25.56 5.28
CA LYS A 325 -4.30 -26.51 4.45
C LYS A 325 -5.19 -27.31 3.48
N SER A 326 -6.34 -27.77 3.94
CA SER A 326 -7.29 -28.55 3.15
C SER A 326 -8.46 -27.74 2.65
N LYS A 327 -8.38 -26.40 2.65
CA LYS A 327 -9.44 -25.43 2.39
C LYS A 327 -10.62 -25.45 3.36
N VAL A 328 -10.73 -26.48 4.18
CA VAL A 328 -11.74 -26.66 5.23
C VAL A 328 -11.02 -27.06 6.52
N PHE A 329 -11.49 -26.58 7.64
CA PHE A 329 -10.96 -26.99 8.94
C PHE A 329 -11.49 -28.37 9.33
N GLY A 330 -10.59 -29.24 9.79
CA GLY A 330 -10.93 -30.54 10.39
C GLY A 330 -11.26 -30.42 11.88
N SER A 331 -11.16 -31.52 12.56
CA SER A 331 -11.42 -31.62 14.01
C SER A 331 -10.35 -30.93 14.88
N ASP A 332 -9.12 -30.79 14.37
CA ASP A 332 -8.01 -30.09 15.01
C ASP A 332 -7.59 -28.88 14.15
N SER A 333 -8.22 -27.77 14.42
CA SER A 333 -8.04 -26.55 13.62
C SER A 333 -6.62 -25.97 13.69
N ILE A 334 -5.88 -26.21 14.77
CA ILE A 334 -4.49 -25.73 14.93
C ILE A 334 -3.56 -26.44 13.96
N ASN A 335 -3.77 -27.74 13.73
CA ASN A 335 -2.96 -28.50 12.77
C ASN A 335 -3.34 -28.24 11.30
N ASP A 336 -4.50 -27.64 11.07
CA ASP A 336 -4.98 -27.26 9.73
C ASP A 336 -4.44 -25.91 9.25
N ILE A 337 -3.67 -25.20 10.05
CA ILE A 337 -3.11 -23.87 9.67
C ILE A 337 -2.29 -23.97 8.38
N GLY A 338 -1.47 -25.01 8.23
CA GLY A 338 -0.71 -25.25 6.99
C GLY A 338 0.48 -24.30 6.74
N LEU A 339 0.74 -23.39 7.68
CA LEU A 339 1.85 -22.43 7.63
C LEU A 339 2.88 -22.76 8.70
N SER A 340 4.14 -22.38 8.47
CA SER A 340 5.24 -22.63 9.40
C SER A 340 4.99 -21.99 10.77
N PRO A 341 5.21 -22.73 11.89
CA PRO A 341 5.17 -22.16 13.23
C PRO A 341 6.13 -20.98 13.41
N LEU A 342 7.25 -20.96 12.68
CA LEU A 342 8.21 -19.84 12.69
C LEU A 342 7.63 -18.57 12.06
N LEU A 343 6.76 -18.69 11.07
CA LEU A 343 6.01 -17.57 10.52
C LEU A 343 4.96 -17.08 11.52
N LEU A 344 4.21 -18.01 12.09
CA LEU A 344 3.14 -17.69 13.04
C LEU A 344 3.65 -16.94 14.27
N SER A 345 4.87 -17.26 14.73
CA SER A 345 5.50 -16.52 15.84
C SER A 345 5.85 -15.06 15.50
N ARG A 346 5.90 -14.71 14.22
CA ARG A 346 6.13 -13.33 13.74
C ARG A 346 4.85 -12.53 13.53
N CYS A 347 3.71 -13.22 13.52
CA CYS A 347 2.42 -12.56 13.52
C CYS A 347 1.93 -12.42 14.97
N ALA A 348 1.78 -11.18 15.42
CA ALA A 348 1.31 -10.89 16.78
C ALA A 348 -0.05 -11.54 17.06
N LEU A 349 -0.94 -11.43 16.09
CA LEU A 349 -2.32 -11.88 16.17
C LEU A 349 -2.62 -12.85 15.02
N VAL A 350 -3.03 -14.06 15.34
CA VAL A 350 -3.41 -15.10 14.39
C VAL A 350 -4.83 -15.55 14.71
N VAL A 351 -5.75 -15.29 13.79
CA VAL A 351 -7.19 -15.47 14.01
C VAL A 351 -7.75 -16.50 13.04
N ARG A 352 -8.55 -17.40 13.55
CA ARG A 352 -9.43 -18.26 12.75
C ARG A 352 -10.76 -17.54 12.52
N VAL A 353 -11.16 -17.46 11.26
CA VAL A 353 -12.42 -16.84 10.82
C VAL A 353 -13.42 -17.92 10.46
N HIS A 354 -14.64 -17.78 10.94
CA HIS A 354 -15.73 -18.70 10.69
C HIS A 354 -16.63 -18.19 9.56
N ASN A 355 -17.25 -19.12 8.86
CA ASN A 355 -18.36 -18.78 7.95
C ASN A 355 -19.53 -18.24 8.77
N ILE A 356 -20.26 -17.29 8.20
CA ILE A 356 -21.45 -16.71 8.82
C ILE A 356 -22.47 -17.81 9.12
N SER A 357 -23.19 -17.66 10.23
CA SER A 357 -24.24 -18.58 10.63
C SER A 357 -25.34 -18.67 9.57
N SER A 358 -26.12 -19.75 9.57
CA SER A 358 -27.26 -19.89 8.63
C SER A 358 -28.29 -18.77 8.81
N GLN A 359 -28.46 -18.29 10.05
CA GLN A 359 -29.38 -17.20 10.36
C GLN A 359 -28.86 -15.87 9.79
N ASP A 360 -27.60 -15.52 10.10
CA ASP A 360 -27.00 -14.27 9.59
C ASP A 360 -26.97 -14.25 8.06
N ARG A 361 -26.74 -15.41 7.44
CA ARG A 361 -26.77 -15.56 5.99
C ARG A 361 -28.17 -15.30 5.41
N LEU A 362 -29.20 -15.80 6.08
CA LEU A 362 -30.58 -15.57 5.70
C LEU A 362 -30.93 -14.08 5.80
N ASP A 363 -30.51 -13.43 6.87
CA ASP A 363 -30.76 -12.02 7.11
C ASP A 363 -30.00 -11.13 6.10
N LEU A 364 -28.76 -11.49 5.77
CA LEU A 364 -28.01 -10.86 4.67
C LEU A 364 -28.74 -11.02 3.32
N PHE A 365 -29.26 -12.23 3.01
CA PHE A 365 -29.99 -12.45 1.78
C PHE A 365 -31.28 -11.63 1.73
N LYS A 366 -32.02 -11.51 2.84
CA LYS A 366 -33.21 -10.66 2.93
C LYS A 366 -32.87 -9.20 2.67
N LYS A 367 -31.86 -8.66 3.35
CA LYS A 367 -31.39 -7.27 3.14
C LYS A 367 -31.08 -7.02 1.65
N LYS A 368 -30.27 -7.89 1.02
CA LYS A 368 -29.92 -7.77 -0.39
C LYS A 368 -31.13 -7.90 -1.32
N PHE A 369 -32.05 -8.80 -1.01
CA PHE A 369 -33.24 -9.04 -1.82
C PHE A 369 -34.20 -7.84 -1.81
N TYR A 370 -34.39 -7.21 -0.65
CA TYR A 370 -35.26 -6.05 -0.51
C TYR A 370 -34.58 -4.73 -0.90
N GLY A 371 -33.31 -4.77 -1.31
CA GLY A 371 -32.57 -3.56 -1.68
C GLY A 371 -32.29 -2.64 -0.47
N GLU A 372 -32.43 -3.16 0.73
CA GLU A 372 -31.98 -2.53 1.96
C GLU A 372 -30.45 -2.61 2.01
N GLY A 373 -29.81 -2.03 0.98
CA GLY A 373 -28.37 -1.82 0.96
C GLY A 373 -28.08 -0.70 1.97
N ASP A 374 -27.22 -1.01 2.94
CA ASP A 374 -26.65 0.02 3.79
C ASP A 374 -26.08 1.09 2.85
N VAL A 375 -26.57 2.32 2.95
CA VAL A 375 -25.94 3.47 2.31
C VAL A 375 -24.63 3.64 3.06
N HIS A 376 -23.55 3.08 2.47
CA HIS A 376 -22.21 3.22 3.05
C HIS A 376 -21.85 4.70 2.96
N GLU A 377 -22.00 5.41 4.07
CA GLU A 377 -21.29 6.67 4.22
C GLU A 377 -19.81 6.33 4.13
N LYS A 378 -19.19 6.66 3.01
CA LYS A 378 -17.73 6.60 2.89
C LYS A 378 -17.16 7.55 3.94
N HIS A 379 -16.62 6.97 4.98
CA HIS A 379 -16.03 7.73 6.07
C HIS A 379 -14.59 8.11 5.69
N GLU A 380 -14.49 9.09 4.82
CA GLU A 380 -13.25 9.58 4.21
C GLU A 380 -12.18 10.00 5.22
N TYR A 381 -12.57 10.34 6.46
CA TYR A 381 -11.65 10.73 7.52
C TYR A 381 -11.04 9.55 8.30
N TYR A 382 -11.44 8.29 8.05
CA TYR A 382 -10.81 7.14 8.71
C TYR A 382 -9.35 6.95 8.26
N ASP A 383 -9.03 7.20 7.01
CA ASP A 383 -7.64 7.19 6.52
C ASP A 383 -6.81 8.29 7.19
N GLN A 384 -7.35 9.47 7.30
CA GLN A 384 -6.73 10.59 8.00
C GLN A 384 -6.58 10.29 9.50
N TRP A 385 -7.59 9.69 10.13
CA TRP A 385 -7.55 9.29 11.53
C TRP A 385 -6.40 8.32 11.80
N VAL A 386 -6.29 7.23 11.06
CA VAL A 386 -5.21 6.24 11.23
C VAL A 386 -3.83 6.88 11.05
N LYS A 387 -3.66 7.73 10.03
CA LYS A 387 -2.39 8.42 9.78
C LYS A 387 -1.99 9.34 10.93
N LEU A 388 -2.92 10.13 11.44
CA LEU A 388 -2.68 11.04 12.55
C LEU A 388 -2.45 10.27 13.87
N ALA A 389 -3.25 9.25 14.13
CA ALA A 389 -3.16 8.43 15.33
C ALA A 389 -1.81 7.69 15.45
N ARG A 390 -1.19 7.28 14.33
CA ARG A 390 0.15 6.69 14.35
C ARG A 390 1.25 7.62 14.86
N ALA A 391 1.06 8.92 14.77
CA ALA A 391 2.00 9.92 15.31
C ALA A 391 1.79 10.14 16.82
N HIS A 392 0.64 9.73 17.38
CA HIS A 392 0.37 9.84 18.80
C HIS A 392 1.20 8.82 19.60
N ILE A 393 1.83 9.26 20.68
CA ILE A 393 2.66 8.43 21.56
C ILE A 393 1.94 8.33 22.93
N PRO A 394 1.13 7.27 23.15
CA PRO A 394 0.47 7.05 24.43
C PRO A 394 1.45 6.83 25.57
N LYS A 395 1.12 7.25 26.77
CA LYS A 395 1.82 6.90 28.00
C LYS A 395 1.07 5.73 28.67
N ILE A 396 1.78 4.96 29.46
CA ILE A 396 1.16 3.91 30.28
C ILE A 396 0.73 4.56 31.60
N THR A 397 -0.56 4.61 31.85
CA THR A 397 -1.19 5.17 33.06
C THR A 397 -1.98 4.11 33.82
N ALA A 398 -1.99 2.89 33.29
CA ALA A 398 -2.59 1.72 33.96
C ALA A 398 -1.90 1.43 35.30
N SER A 399 -2.65 0.88 36.24
CA SER A 399 -2.14 0.46 37.55
C SER A 399 -1.16 -0.72 37.42
N ASP A 400 -0.20 -0.78 38.35
CA ASP A 400 0.75 -1.90 38.40
C ASP A 400 0.04 -3.25 38.55
N GLU A 401 -1.10 -3.28 39.22
CA GLU A 401 -1.92 -4.50 39.38
C GLU A 401 -2.45 -4.98 38.03
N SER A 402 -3.12 -4.11 37.27
CA SER A 402 -3.63 -4.44 35.91
C SER A 402 -2.51 -4.85 34.96
N VAL A 403 -1.37 -4.18 35.01
CA VAL A 403 -0.20 -4.54 34.18
C VAL A 403 0.33 -5.92 34.58
N ASN A 404 0.47 -6.22 35.88
CA ASN A 404 0.96 -7.52 36.35
C ASN A 404 0.01 -8.65 35.96
N GLU A 405 -1.30 -8.49 36.14
CA GLU A 405 -2.29 -9.48 35.70
C GLU A 405 -2.15 -9.76 34.20
N TYR A 406 -2.05 -8.72 33.38
CA TYR A 406 -1.85 -8.85 31.94
C TYR A 406 -0.58 -9.60 31.58
N LEU A 407 0.55 -9.30 32.26
CA LEU A 407 1.82 -9.98 32.01
C LEU A 407 1.78 -11.47 32.39
N VAL A 408 1.10 -11.83 33.49
CA VAL A 408 0.88 -13.24 33.89
C VAL A 408 0.06 -13.95 32.82
N GLU A 409 -1.06 -13.37 32.39
CA GLU A 409 -1.88 -13.95 31.32
C GLU A 409 -1.11 -14.17 30.01
N MET A 410 -0.26 -13.24 29.62
CA MET A 410 0.59 -13.39 28.42
C MET A 410 1.64 -14.49 28.60
N SER A 411 2.21 -14.63 29.79
CA SER A 411 3.13 -15.72 30.12
C SER A 411 2.46 -17.09 30.01
N ASP A 412 1.25 -17.24 30.55
CA ASP A 412 0.47 -18.48 30.47
C ASP A 412 0.15 -18.87 29.02
N ILE A 413 -0.12 -17.87 28.16
CA ILE A 413 -0.33 -18.10 26.73
C ILE A 413 0.95 -18.64 26.07
N VAL A 414 2.10 -18.06 26.36
CA VAL A 414 3.39 -18.52 25.83
C VAL A 414 3.65 -19.97 26.30
N GLU A 415 3.51 -20.25 27.57
CA GLU A 415 3.71 -21.60 28.13
C GLU A 415 2.82 -22.64 27.45
N LYS A 416 1.52 -22.34 27.31
CA LYS A 416 0.54 -23.24 26.73
C LYS A 416 0.75 -23.52 25.24
N TYR A 417 1.17 -22.52 24.44
CA TYR A 417 1.21 -22.62 22.98
C TYR A 417 2.62 -22.67 22.38
N TYR A 418 3.68 -22.76 23.22
CA TYR A 418 5.07 -22.77 22.77
C TYR A 418 5.37 -23.91 21.78
N ASP A 419 4.98 -25.13 22.13
CA ASP A 419 5.26 -26.34 21.34
C ASP A 419 4.09 -26.79 20.44
N THR A 420 3.17 -25.88 20.14
CA THR A 420 2.04 -26.15 19.24
C THR A 420 2.29 -25.63 17.83
N SER A 421 1.48 -26.09 16.86
CA SER A 421 1.51 -25.55 15.50
C SER A 421 1.16 -24.06 15.44
N LEU A 422 0.38 -23.54 16.40
CA LEU A 422 0.08 -22.11 16.53
C LEU A 422 1.28 -21.29 17.05
N ARG A 423 2.24 -21.93 17.66
CA ARG A 423 3.46 -21.42 18.28
C ARG A 423 3.38 -19.98 18.78
N ARG A 424 3.33 -19.83 20.10
CA ARG A 424 3.54 -18.56 20.79
C ARG A 424 4.87 -18.67 21.56
N ASP A 425 5.85 -17.87 21.20
CA ASP A 425 7.18 -17.87 21.81
C ASP A 425 7.51 -16.50 22.42
N LEU A 426 8.75 -16.33 22.88
CA LEU A 426 9.20 -15.11 23.54
C LEU A 426 9.07 -13.83 22.69
N ARG A 427 8.79 -13.92 21.38
CA ARG A 427 8.43 -12.74 20.56
C ARG A 427 7.11 -12.10 21.01
N MET A 428 6.28 -12.82 21.78
CA MET A 428 5.13 -12.20 22.42
C MET A 428 5.53 -10.99 23.27
N SER A 429 6.74 -10.98 23.84
CA SER A 429 7.25 -9.84 24.62
C SER A 429 7.27 -8.52 23.80
N ASP A 430 7.49 -8.61 22.51
CA ASP A 430 7.44 -7.44 21.61
C ASP A 430 6.01 -6.92 21.43
N TYR A 431 5.02 -7.80 21.52
CA TYR A 431 3.61 -7.46 21.26
C TYR A 431 2.85 -7.05 22.52
N ILE A 432 3.30 -7.48 23.69
CA ILE A 432 2.67 -7.16 25.00
C ILE A 432 2.46 -5.65 25.14
N ARG A 433 3.45 -4.85 24.78
CA ARG A 433 3.35 -3.39 24.80
C ARG A 433 2.66 -2.81 23.58
N ARG A 434 2.91 -3.37 22.39
CA ARG A 434 2.45 -2.78 21.12
C ARG A 434 0.94 -2.81 20.97
N VAL A 435 0.25 -3.88 21.43
CA VAL A 435 -1.20 -4.03 21.30
C VAL A 435 -1.96 -2.98 22.09
N PRO A 436 -1.75 -2.79 23.42
CA PRO A 436 -2.44 -1.74 24.15
C PRO A 436 -2.08 -0.34 23.65
N MET A 437 -0.83 -0.10 23.20
CA MET A 437 -0.46 1.16 22.59
C MET A 437 -1.20 1.44 21.27
N ALA A 438 -1.48 0.43 20.46
CA ALA A 438 -2.27 0.58 19.23
C ALA A 438 -3.74 0.92 19.52
N ILE A 439 -4.32 0.28 20.52
CA ILE A 439 -5.70 0.57 20.97
C ILE A 439 -5.80 2.01 21.50
N ALA A 440 -4.84 2.43 22.35
CA ALA A 440 -4.78 3.78 22.89
C ALA A 440 -4.65 4.85 21.80
N ARG A 441 -3.82 4.58 20.76
CA ARG A 441 -3.69 5.48 19.61
C ARG A 441 -5.02 5.75 18.93
N ALA A 442 -5.87 4.74 18.77
CA ALA A 442 -7.16 4.90 18.12
C ALA A 442 -8.01 5.98 18.78
N GLY A 443 -8.02 6.06 20.11
CA GLY A 443 -8.74 7.07 20.89
C GLY A 443 -7.92 8.32 21.24
N PHE A 444 -6.69 8.48 20.73
CA PHE A 444 -5.76 9.54 21.17
C PHE A 444 -5.68 9.64 22.70
N SER A 445 -5.66 8.50 23.36
CA SER A 445 -5.64 8.37 24.83
C SER A 445 -4.32 7.78 25.32
N ASP A 446 -4.13 7.77 26.62
CA ASP A 446 -3.09 7.02 27.29
C ASP A 446 -3.58 5.57 27.57
N VAL A 447 -2.65 4.64 27.82
CA VAL A 447 -2.96 3.25 28.12
C VAL A 447 -3.47 3.14 29.58
N SER A 448 -4.78 3.04 29.75
CA SER A 448 -5.47 2.84 31.03
C SER A 448 -5.67 1.37 31.35
N ASP A 449 -6.23 1.08 32.55
CA ASP A 449 -6.59 -0.28 32.95
C ASP A 449 -7.61 -0.92 32.01
N GLU A 450 -8.57 -0.12 31.48
CA GLU A 450 -9.56 -0.61 30.52
C GLU A 450 -8.89 -1.03 29.20
N ILE A 451 -7.93 -0.25 28.72
CA ILE A 451 -7.19 -0.58 27.49
C ILE A 451 -6.32 -1.82 27.69
N ILE A 452 -5.70 -2.01 28.85
CA ILE A 452 -4.97 -3.24 29.18
C ILE A 452 -5.91 -4.45 29.13
N LYS A 453 -7.10 -4.35 29.75
CA LYS A 453 -8.12 -5.41 29.72
C LYS A 453 -8.59 -5.70 28.30
N GLU A 454 -8.83 -4.68 27.49
CA GLU A 454 -9.23 -4.84 26.09
C GLU A 454 -8.13 -5.52 25.27
N ALA A 455 -6.88 -5.12 25.45
CA ALA A 455 -5.72 -5.73 24.80
C ALA A 455 -5.60 -7.23 25.18
N SER A 456 -5.74 -7.56 26.46
CA SER A 456 -5.75 -8.95 26.94
C SER A 456 -6.87 -9.75 26.29
N LEU A 457 -8.08 -9.22 26.25
CA LEU A 457 -9.23 -9.87 25.61
C LEU A 457 -8.98 -10.14 24.14
N ILE A 458 -8.49 -9.16 23.37
CA ILE A 458 -8.21 -9.33 21.94
C ILE A 458 -7.18 -10.44 21.71
N ILE A 459 -6.09 -10.46 22.48
CA ILE A 459 -5.06 -11.50 22.35
C ILE A 459 -5.65 -12.88 22.71
N LYS A 460 -6.36 -13.00 23.83
CA LYS A 460 -7.00 -14.24 24.27
C LYS A 460 -8.04 -14.73 23.24
N GLU A 461 -8.94 -13.87 22.82
CA GLU A 461 -9.99 -14.22 21.86
C GLU A 461 -9.36 -14.66 20.52
N SER A 462 -8.29 -14.01 20.06
CA SER A 462 -7.58 -14.43 18.84
C SER A 462 -7.12 -15.88 18.91
N ILE A 463 -6.65 -16.32 20.08
CA ILE A 463 -6.20 -17.68 20.32
C ILE A 463 -7.39 -18.63 20.54
N LEU A 464 -8.42 -18.19 21.24
CA LEU A 464 -9.62 -18.99 21.48
C LEU A 464 -10.36 -19.37 20.20
N THR A 465 -10.25 -18.59 19.13
CA THR A 465 -10.80 -18.96 17.81
C THR A 465 -10.29 -20.32 17.30
N TRP A 466 -9.15 -20.78 17.80
CA TRP A 466 -8.52 -22.05 17.40
C TRP A 466 -8.97 -23.26 18.28
N ASN A 467 -9.58 -23.01 19.42
CA ASN A 467 -9.97 -24.04 20.38
C ASN A 467 -11.42 -24.55 20.20
N VAL A 468 -12.03 -24.29 19.05
CA VAL A 468 -13.40 -24.74 18.77
C VAL A 468 -13.39 -26.27 18.59
N LYS A 469 -14.02 -26.99 19.53
CA LYS A 469 -14.31 -28.43 19.44
C LYS A 469 -15.49 -28.66 18.49
#